data_14fa2a13b611f77184f4d1305cae9e7a
#
_entry.id   14fa2a13b611f77184f4d1305cae9e7a
#
_cell.length_a   1.000
_cell.length_b   1.000
_cell.length_c   1.000
_cell.angle_alpha   90.00
_cell.angle_beta   90.00
_cell.angle_gamma   90.00
#
_symmetry.space_group_name_H-M   'P 1'
#
loop_
_entity.id
_entity.type
_entity.pdbx_description
1 polymer ?
#
loop_
_entity_poly.entity_id
_entity_poly.type
_entity_poly.pdbx_seq_one_letter_code
_entity_poly.pdbx_strand_id
1 'polypeptide(L)'
;MALQTWGICLAFGGCVSTNVIAKTYSKPMATTDINTESVYSPVPPIFEKLGLAYDDVLLLPNETDVIPSEVDTSTRLTREITMKVPTISAAMDTVTESDMAIAMARNGGIGVLHRNLSIDDQAAQVDIVKRSESGMITDPLTVHPDATLADLDKLCGRFHISGLPVVDSENRLVGIITNRDMRFIASEDYDRLKVKDVMTRENLVTGPSDISKDDAHRLLADNKIEKLPLVDAEGKLTGLITVKDFVKTEQYPDATKDDQGRLRVAAGIGFLGDAWQRACALMEAGVDVLVVDTANGEARLALDMIRRIKADKAFDGVQIIGGNIATRQGAQAMIDAGVDAVKVGVGPGSICTTRVVAGVGVPQLTAVYDAAQACKAAGIPCIADGGIHYSGDIAKALVAGADTVMLGGTLAGCEEAPGEKVLLHGKQYKLYRGMGSLGAMAPRGKKSYSKDRYFQADVTSSDKVVPEGVEGEVPYRGPLNAVLYQLLGGLHQSMFYVGAHNIKEMQERGRFIRITDAGLRESHPHDIVMTAEAPNYSGFHN
;
A
#
# COMPACT_ATOMS: atom_id res chain seq x y z
N MET A 1 -62.84 38.30 3.65
CA MET A 1 -63.61 38.74 2.48
C MET A 1 -63.41 37.65 1.44
N ALA A 2 -64.24 36.70 1.40
CA ALA A 2 -65.55 36.54 0.75
C ALA A 2 -65.35 36.29 -0.75
N LEU A 3 -65.53 34.99 -1.14
CA LEU A 3 -66.70 34.39 -1.84
C LEU A 3 -66.66 34.63 -3.36
N GLN A 4 -66.91 33.69 -4.24
CA GLN A 4 -68.04 32.79 -4.49
C GLN A 4 -67.69 31.78 -5.59
N THR A 5 -67.77 30.53 -5.45
CA THR A 5 -68.80 29.52 -5.87
C THR A 5 -69.71 29.88 -7.01
N TRP A 6 -69.79 29.02 -8.02
CA TRP A 6 -71.05 28.56 -8.68
C TRP A 6 -70.84 27.19 -9.31
N GLY A 7 -71.57 26.23 -8.84
CA GLY A 7 -71.83 24.96 -9.46
C GLY A 7 -73.17 24.97 -10.18
N ILE A 8 -73.35 24.14 -11.16
CA ILE A 8 -74.69 23.67 -11.63
C ILE A 8 -74.58 22.16 -12.02
N CYS A 9 -75.32 21.38 -11.30
CA CYS A 9 -75.79 20.06 -11.68
C CYS A 9 -76.97 20.17 -12.67
N LEU A 10 -77.07 19.24 -13.62
CA LEU A 10 -78.35 18.72 -14.05
C LEU A 10 -78.20 17.32 -14.70
N ALA A 11 -78.91 16.36 -14.14
CA ALA A 11 -79.17 15.03 -14.62
C ALA A 11 -80.28 15.03 -15.70
N PHE A 12 -80.20 14.11 -16.61
CA PHE A 12 -81.40 13.33 -17.11
C PHE A 12 -80.91 12.11 -17.84
N GLY A 13 -81.57 11.04 -17.56
CA GLY A 13 -81.39 9.65 -17.94
C GLY A 13 -81.93 9.30 -19.33
N GLY A 14 -81.61 8.08 -19.73
CA GLY A 14 -82.12 7.46 -20.97
C GLY A 14 -81.28 6.21 -21.32
N CYS A 15 -81.81 5.06 -20.86
CA CYS A 15 -81.30 3.75 -21.23
C CYS A 15 -81.78 3.45 -22.67
N VAL A 16 -80.84 3.25 -23.63
CA VAL A 16 -81.15 2.51 -24.87
C VAL A 16 -80.00 1.62 -25.22
N SER A 17 -80.21 0.37 -25.19
CA SER A 17 -79.36 -0.70 -25.69
C SER A 17 -79.17 -0.59 -27.20
N THR A 18 -77.93 -0.54 -27.65
CA THR A 18 -77.56 -0.97 -29.00
C THR A 18 -76.22 -1.71 -28.98
N ASN A 19 -76.33 -3.02 -28.93
CA ASN A 19 -75.29 -3.88 -29.50
C ASN A 19 -75.22 -3.57 -30.99
N VAL A 20 -74.11 -2.99 -31.43
CA VAL A 20 -73.42 -3.10 -32.75
C VAL A 20 -72.34 -1.98 -32.78
N ILE A 21 -71.18 -2.37 -32.81
CA ILE A 21 -69.83 -1.72 -33.14
C ILE A 21 -68.80 -2.11 -32.09
N ALA A 22 -68.59 -3.40 -31.96
CA ALA A 22 -67.39 -3.90 -31.31
C ALA A 22 -66.73 -4.99 -32.18
N LYS A 23 -66.45 -4.64 -33.43
CA LYS A 23 -65.68 -5.52 -34.32
C LYS A 23 -64.91 -4.69 -35.36
N THR A 24 -63.98 -3.89 -34.97
CA THR A 24 -62.91 -3.40 -35.91
C THR A 24 -61.87 -2.55 -35.23
N TYR A 25 -61.33 -2.90 -34.06
CA TYR A 25 -60.05 -2.37 -33.62
C TYR A 25 -59.44 -3.28 -32.55
N SER A 26 -59.10 -4.52 -32.95
CA SER A 26 -58.24 -5.41 -32.18
C SER A 26 -57.33 -6.20 -33.14
N LYS A 27 -56.52 -5.43 -33.91
CA LYS A 27 -55.21 -5.95 -34.25
C LYS A 27 -54.27 -5.36 -33.20
N PRO A 28 -53.56 -6.17 -32.41
CA PRO A 28 -52.40 -5.68 -31.70
C PRO A 28 -51.49 -5.11 -32.76
N MET A 29 -51.09 -3.83 -32.61
CA MET A 29 -49.91 -3.34 -33.29
C MET A 29 -48.82 -4.35 -33.01
N ALA A 30 -48.31 -4.99 -34.08
CA ALA A 30 -47.07 -5.71 -34.00
C ALA A 30 -46.07 -4.73 -33.38
N THR A 31 -45.63 -5.05 -32.17
CA THR A 31 -44.37 -4.54 -31.68
C THR A 31 -43.36 -4.94 -32.76
N THR A 32 -43.06 -4.04 -33.68
CA THR A 32 -41.82 -4.12 -34.41
C THR A 32 -40.76 -4.17 -33.31
N ASP A 33 -40.29 -5.38 -33.03
CA ASP A 33 -38.98 -5.54 -32.42
C ASP A 33 -38.08 -4.66 -33.24
N ILE A 34 -37.76 -3.48 -32.70
CA ILE A 34 -36.63 -2.72 -33.16
C ILE A 34 -35.46 -3.64 -32.80
N ASN A 35 -35.10 -4.46 -33.76
CA ASN A 35 -33.89 -5.21 -33.79
C ASN A 35 -32.80 -4.12 -33.67
N THR A 36 -32.37 -3.82 -32.47
CA THR A 36 -31.16 -3.07 -32.21
C THR A 36 -29.97 -3.98 -32.54
N GLU A 37 -29.97 -4.57 -33.72
CA GLU A 37 -28.72 -4.96 -34.35
C GLU A 37 -27.93 -3.66 -34.49
N SER A 38 -26.94 -3.54 -33.63
CA SER A 38 -26.03 -2.40 -33.60
C SER A 38 -25.57 -2.10 -35.03
N VAL A 39 -25.78 -0.87 -35.47
CA VAL A 39 -25.27 -0.30 -36.74
C VAL A 39 -23.74 -0.30 -36.79
N TYR A 40 -23.08 -0.85 -35.78
CA TYR A 40 -21.65 -1.04 -35.73
C TYR A 40 -21.31 -2.38 -36.37
N SER A 41 -20.56 -2.34 -37.47
CA SER A 41 -19.82 -3.48 -37.99
C SER A 41 -19.12 -4.19 -36.84
N PRO A 42 -19.12 -5.54 -36.77
CA PRO A 42 -18.43 -6.25 -35.70
C PRO A 42 -16.99 -5.78 -35.63
N VAL A 43 -16.56 -5.35 -34.44
CA VAL A 43 -15.18 -4.89 -34.21
C VAL A 43 -14.24 -6.02 -34.65
N PRO A 44 -13.29 -5.78 -35.57
CA PRO A 44 -12.36 -6.81 -35.98
C PRO A 44 -11.67 -7.47 -34.79
N PRO A 45 -11.35 -8.78 -34.83
CA PRO A 45 -10.76 -9.51 -33.71
C PRO A 45 -9.44 -8.91 -33.18
N ILE A 46 -8.78 -8.08 -33.96
CA ILE A 46 -7.57 -7.34 -33.52
C ILE A 46 -7.88 -6.26 -32.46
N PHE A 47 -9.14 -5.82 -32.38
CA PHE A 47 -9.62 -4.88 -31.36
C PHE A 47 -10.46 -5.67 -30.35
N GLU A 48 -9.89 -5.93 -29.16
CA GLU A 48 -10.58 -6.77 -28.18
C GLU A 48 -11.83 -6.11 -27.62
N LYS A 49 -11.69 -4.94 -27.00
CA LYS A 49 -12.78 -4.23 -26.34
C LYS A 49 -12.43 -2.81 -25.99
N LEU A 50 -13.41 -2.03 -25.59
CA LEU A 50 -13.20 -0.71 -25.01
C LEU A 50 -12.61 -0.84 -23.61
N GLY A 51 -11.41 -0.25 -23.39
CA GLY A 51 -10.79 -0.14 -22.08
C GLY A 51 -11.32 1.08 -21.33
N LEU A 52 -11.61 0.93 -20.03
CA LEU A 52 -12.11 1.98 -19.13
C LEU A 52 -11.10 2.28 -18.04
N ALA A 53 -10.86 3.57 -17.78
CA ALA A 53 -10.15 4.11 -16.62
C ALA A 53 -11.14 4.34 -15.45
N TYR A 54 -10.66 4.78 -14.29
CA TYR A 54 -11.55 5.14 -13.18
C TYR A 54 -12.42 6.34 -13.50
N ASP A 55 -11.94 7.28 -14.32
CA ASP A 55 -12.66 8.49 -14.70
C ASP A 55 -13.81 8.24 -15.69
N ASP A 56 -13.86 7.05 -16.31
CA ASP A 56 -14.91 6.68 -17.26
C ASP A 56 -16.19 6.17 -16.59
N VAL A 57 -16.19 6.02 -15.26
CA VAL A 57 -17.30 5.42 -14.52
C VAL A 57 -17.58 6.12 -13.20
N LEU A 58 -18.83 5.99 -12.72
CA LEU A 58 -19.23 6.26 -11.35
C LEU A 58 -19.90 5.03 -10.73
N LEU A 59 -19.89 4.93 -9.41
CA LEU A 59 -20.64 3.92 -8.68
C LEU A 59 -22.10 4.36 -8.54
N LEU A 60 -23.04 3.43 -8.74
CA LEU A 60 -24.44 3.67 -8.50
C LEU A 60 -24.74 3.58 -7.01
N PRO A 61 -25.52 4.52 -6.45
CA PRO A 61 -26.00 4.41 -5.08
C PRO A 61 -27.05 3.31 -4.97
N ASN A 62 -27.08 2.63 -3.83
CA ASN A 62 -28.05 1.61 -3.48
C ASN A 62 -28.78 1.97 -2.18
N GLU A 63 -29.85 1.22 -1.85
CA GLU A 63 -30.41 1.22 -0.50
C GLU A 63 -29.35 0.78 0.52
N THR A 64 -29.30 1.47 1.66
CA THR A 64 -28.26 1.28 2.67
C THR A 64 -28.79 1.40 4.09
N ASP A 65 -28.28 0.54 4.96
CA ASP A 65 -28.36 0.61 6.42
C ASP A 65 -26.97 0.79 7.06
N VAL A 66 -25.96 1.01 6.22
CA VAL A 66 -24.54 1.12 6.61
C VAL A 66 -24.29 2.45 7.31
N ILE A 67 -23.57 2.41 8.43
CA ILE A 67 -23.01 3.58 9.11
C ILE A 67 -21.53 3.69 8.73
N PRO A 68 -21.05 4.80 8.13
CA PRO A 68 -19.67 4.91 7.65
C PRO A 68 -18.58 4.63 8.68
N SER A 69 -18.82 4.88 9.97
CA SER A 69 -17.86 4.61 11.05
C SER A 69 -17.81 3.15 11.49
N GLU A 70 -18.73 2.30 11.03
CA GLU A 70 -18.87 0.90 11.44
C GLU A 70 -18.48 -0.09 10.34
N VAL A 71 -18.07 0.41 9.16
CA VAL A 71 -17.65 -0.47 8.05
C VAL A 71 -16.33 -1.15 8.35
N ASP A 72 -16.19 -2.40 7.91
CA ASP A 72 -14.95 -3.16 7.98
C ASP A 72 -14.20 -3.10 6.65
N THR A 73 -13.06 -2.42 6.63
CA THR A 73 -12.14 -2.34 5.48
C THR A 73 -11.06 -3.43 5.48
N SER A 74 -11.14 -4.39 6.39
CA SER A 74 -10.18 -5.50 6.44
C SER A 74 -10.18 -6.30 5.14
N THR A 75 -9.00 -6.67 4.70
CA THR A 75 -8.82 -7.35 3.41
C THR A 75 -7.59 -8.25 3.42
N ARG A 76 -7.45 -9.08 2.39
CA ARG A 76 -6.26 -9.91 2.19
C ARG A 76 -5.26 -9.21 1.29
N LEU A 77 -3.99 -9.15 1.74
CA LEU A 77 -2.86 -8.75 0.92
C LEU A 77 -2.36 -9.91 0.07
N THR A 78 -2.21 -11.07 0.71
CA THR A 78 -1.77 -12.32 0.11
C THR A 78 -2.66 -13.46 0.57
N ARG A 79 -2.32 -14.70 0.26
CA ARG A 79 -3.07 -15.88 0.75
C ARG A 79 -3.15 -15.92 2.28
N GLU A 80 -2.09 -15.52 2.97
CA GLU A 80 -1.94 -15.69 4.42
C GLU A 80 -1.91 -14.37 5.20
N ILE A 81 -1.64 -13.24 4.53
CA ILE A 81 -1.55 -11.95 5.21
C ILE A 81 -2.84 -11.16 5.00
N THR A 82 -3.44 -10.76 6.12
CA THR A 82 -4.56 -9.83 6.17
C THR A 82 -4.11 -8.46 6.67
N MET A 83 -4.83 -7.42 6.24
CA MET A 83 -4.61 -6.03 6.63
C MET A 83 -5.94 -5.41 7.07
N LYS A 84 -5.87 -4.39 7.91
CA LYS A 84 -7.06 -3.64 8.38
C LYS A 84 -7.55 -2.62 7.36
N VAL A 85 -6.66 -2.13 6.50
CA VAL A 85 -6.99 -1.17 5.44
C VAL A 85 -6.47 -1.66 4.10
N PRO A 86 -7.18 -1.41 2.99
CA PRO A 86 -6.85 -1.97 1.67
C PRO A 86 -5.76 -1.17 0.94
N THR A 87 -4.77 -0.62 1.66
CA THR A 87 -3.78 0.29 1.06
C THR A 87 -2.34 -0.19 1.24
N ILE A 88 -1.55 -0.04 0.17
CA ILE A 88 -0.14 -0.41 0.08
C ILE A 88 0.65 0.79 -0.45
N SER A 89 1.81 1.12 0.11
CA SER A 89 2.69 2.13 -0.51
C SER A 89 3.61 1.50 -1.57
N ALA A 90 3.80 2.22 -2.68
CA ALA A 90 4.48 1.70 -3.88
C ALA A 90 6.00 1.57 -3.68
N ALA A 91 6.58 0.55 -4.34
CA ALA A 91 8.02 0.27 -4.37
C ALA A 91 8.79 1.30 -5.21
N MET A 92 8.78 2.57 -4.82
CA MET A 92 9.39 3.68 -5.53
C MET A 92 10.34 4.45 -4.62
N ASP A 93 11.48 4.87 -5.14
CA ASP A 93 12.55 5.55 -4.39
C ASP A 93 12.21 6.98 -3.94
N THR A 94 11.02 7.46 -4.27
CA THR A 94 10.42 8.71 -3.80
C THR A 94 9.11 8.47 -3.04
N VAL A 95 8.81 7.23 -2.67
CA VAL A 95 7.57 6.88 -1.93
C VAL A 95 7.86 6.06 -0.68
N THR A 96 8.58 4.92 -0.79
CA THR A 96 8.67 3.96 0.30
C THR A 96 10.11 3.58 0.66
N GLU A 97 10.56 4.11 1.76
CA GLU A 97 11.67 3.60 2.57
C GLU A 97 11.15 3.23 3.97
N SER A 98 12.06 2.97 4.93
CA SER A 98 11.69 2.48 6.27
C SER A 98 10.62 3.31 6.98
N ASP A 99 10.71 4.65 6.93
CA ASP A 99 9.76 5.53 7.64
C ASP A 99 8.35 5.40 7.08
N MET A 100 8.19 5.41 5.76
CA MET A 100 6.91 5.18 5.10
C MET A 100 6.39 3.75 5.36
N ALA A 101 7.26 2.74 5.32
CA ALA A 101 6.87 1.35 5.59
C ALA A 101 6.36 1.17 7.02
N ILE A 102 7.04 1.77 8.01
CA ILE A 102 6.61 1.79 9.41
C ILE A 102 5.26 2.49 9.55
N ALA A 103 5.12 3.68 8.98
CA ALA A 103 3.88 4.44 9.06
C ALA A 103 2.70 3.71 8.40
N MET A 104 2.90 3.09 7.23
CA MET A 104 1.89 2.27 6.55
C MET A 104 1.45 1.09 7.41
N ALA A 105 2.41 0.31 7.95
CA ALA A 105 2.08 -0.84 8.77
C ALA A 105 1.35 -0.45 10.07
N ARG A 106 1.73 0.65 10.71
CA ARG A 106 1.04 1.22 11.90
C ARG A 106 -0.41 1.58 11.63
N ASN A 107 -0.70 2.08 10.44
CA ASN A 107 -2.04 2.45 10.02
C ASN A 107 -2.82 1.28 9.38
N GLY A 108 -2.40 0.04 9.58
CA GLY A 108 -3.12 -1.16 9.16
C GLY A 108 -2.93 -1.57 7.70
N GLY A 109 -2.07 -0.87 6.95
CA GLY A 109 -1.63 -1.21 5.59
C GLY A 109 -0.26 -1.91 5.58
N ILE A 110 0.50 -1.79 4.47
CA ILE A 110 1.87 -2.27 4.36
C ILE A 110 2.67 -1.40 3.39
N GLY A 111 3.98 -1.22 3.67
CA GLY A 111 4.90 -0.56 2.76
C GLY A 111 5.73 -1.55 1.97
N VAL A 112 5.98 -1.25 0.68
CA VAL A 112 6.89 -2.03 -0.17
C VAL A 112 8.19 -1.24 -0.36
N LEU A 113 9.26 -1.66 0.29
CA LEU A 113 10.59 -1.06 0.16
C LEU A 113 11.09 -1.18 -1.27
N HIS A 114 11.55 -0.07 -1.84
CA HIS A 114 12.07 -0.06 -3.20
C HIS A 114 13.42 -0.75 -3.32
N ARG A 115 13.75 -1.26 -4.49
CA ARG A 115 15.03 -1.96 -4.76
C ARG A 115 16.11 -1.09 -5.41
N ASN A 116 15.89 0.21 -5.55
CA ASN A 116 16.90 1.15 -6.07
C ASN A 116 17.95 1.50 -5.00
N LEU A 117 18.45 0.48 -4.31
CA LEU A 117 19.43 0.48 -3.22
C LEU A 117 20.39 -0.69 -3.40
N SER A 118 21.51 -0.68 -2.69
CA SER A 118 22.34 -1.88 -2.54
C SER A 118 21.54 -2.98 -1.81
N ILE A 119 21.98 -4.22 -1.92
CA ILE A 119 21.35 -5.36 -1.21
C ILE A 119 21.39 -5.09 0.31
N ASP A 120 22.56 -4.69 0.81
CA ASP A 120 22.78 -4.45 2.23
C ASP A 120 21.92 -3.29 2.77
N ASP A 121 21.80 -2.19 2.00
CA ASP A 121 20.99 -1.04 2.42
C ASP A 121 19.50 -1.39 2.44
N GLN A 122 19.00 -2.16 1.46
CA GLN A 122 17.60 -2.58 1.45
C GLN A 122 17.31 -3.58 2.58
N ALA A 123 18.20 -4.51 2.86
CA ALA A 123 18.09 -5.44 3.99
C ALA A 123 18.12 -4.71 5.33
N ALA A 124 18.99 -3.70 5.46
CA ALA A 124 19.03 -2.84 6.65
C ALA A 124 17.71 -2.09 6.88
N GLN A 125 17.03 -1.65 5.80
CA GLN A 125 15.71 -1.04 5.94
C GLN A 125 14.63 -2.03 6.39
N VAL A 126 14.66 -3.28 5.95
CA VAL A 126 13.79 -4.34 6.49
C VAL A 126 14.01 -4.50 7.98
N ASP A 127 15.26 -4.61 8.42
CA ASP A 127 15.61 -4.75 9.84
C ASP A 127 15.13 -3.55 10.68
N ILE A 128 15.26 -2.31 10.17
CA ILE A 128 14.72 -1.10 10.82
C ILE A 128 13.20 -1.22 11.03
N VAL A 129 12.45 -1.65 10.01
CA VAL A 129 10.99 -1.82 10.13
C VAL A 129 10.67 -2.91 11.15
N LYS A 130 11.31 -4.07 11.08
CA LYS A 130 11.08 -5.19 12.01
C LYS A 130 11.40 -4.84 13.45
N ARG A 131 12.42 -4.01 13.69
CA ARG A 131 12.82 -3.55 15.03
C ARG A 131 12.01 -2.35 15.54
N SER A 132 11.27 -1.66 14.68
CA SER A 132 10.53 -0.46 15.06
C SER A 132 9.40 -0.74 16.07
N GLU A 133 8.82 -1.93 16.00
CA GLU A 133 7.86 -2.46 16.98
C GLU A 133 8.09 -3.95 17.17
N SER A 134 8.39 -4.31 18.38
CA SER A 134 8.45 -5.71 18.82
C SER A 134 7.88 -5.74 20.23
N GLY A 135 6.84 -6.53 20.46
CA GLY A 135 6.30 -6.71 21.83
C GLY A 135 7.32 -7.32 22.79
N MET A 136 8.30 -8.04 22.24
CA MET A 136 9.50 -8.56 22.89
C MET A 136 10.54 -8.74 21.80
N ILE A 137 11.68 -8.07 21.90
CA ILE A 137 12.81 -8.26 21.00
C ILE A 137 13.51 -9.55 21.40
N THR A 138 13.34 -10.62 20.62
CA THR A 138 13.93 -11.95 20.92
C THR A 138 15.43 -12.05 20.58
N ASP A 139 15.94 -11.15 19.74
CA ASP A 139 17.36 -11.01 19.43
C ASP A 139 17.76 -9.54 19.49
N PRO A 140 17.89 -8.97 20.70
CA PRO A 140 18.20 -7.56 20.86
C PRO A 140 19.65 -7.27 20.40
N LEU A 141 19.82 -6.12 19.73
CA LEU A 141 21.15 -5.60 19.51
C LEU A 141 21.86 -5.41 20.86
N THR A 142 23.09 -5.85 20.92
CA THR A 142 23.94 -5.79 22.12
C THR A 142 25.23 -5.06 21.84
N VAL A 143 25.92 -4.68 22.89
CA VAL A 143 27.27 -4.09 22.82
C VAL A 143 28.18 -4.79 23.80
N HIS A 144 29.45 -4.94 23.42
CA HIS A 144 30.47 -5.52 24.32
C HIS A 144 30.99 -4.43 25.31
N PRO A 145 31.31 -4.80 26.57
CA PRO A 145 31.83 -3.83 27.57
C PRO A 145 33.05 -3.05 27.13
N ASP A 146 33.90 -3.63 26.28
CA ASP A 146 35.12 -3.02 25.78
C ASP A 146 34.94 -2.19 24.50
N ALA A 147 33.75 -2.12 23.92
CA ALA A 147 33.45 -1.24 22.79
C ALA A 147 33.57 0.24 23.21
N THR A 148 33.87 1.13 22.26
CA THR A 148 33.95 2.57 22.52
C THR A 148 32.53 3.18 22.51
N LEU A 149 32.39 4.36 23.14
CA LEU A 149 31.11 5.09 23.06
C LEU A 149 30.85 5.58 21.62
N ALA A 150 31.88 5.81 20.81
CA ALA A 150 31.74 6.15 19.40
C ALA A 150 31.12 4.99 18.58
N ASP A 151 31.53 3.74 18.85
CA ASP A 151 30.95 2.57 18.22
C ASP A 151 29.47 2.40 18.63
N LEU A 152 29.18 2.60 19.92
CA LEU A 152 27.82 2.59 20.44
C LEU A 152 26.95 3.67 19.80
N ASP A 153 27.44 4.91 19.68
CA ASP A 153 26.70 6.03 19.10
C ASP A 153 26.36 5.77 17.62
N LYS A 154 27.33 5.25 16.84
CA LYS A 154 27.10 4.82 15.45
C LYS A 154 26.02 3.74 15.36
N LEU A 155 26.06 2.76 16.26
CA LEU A 155 25.08 1.67 16.30
C LEU A 155 23.68 2.20 16.66
N CYS A 156 23.60 3.05 17.70
CA CYS A 156 22.36 3.71 18.11
C CYS A 156 21.78 4.60 17.00
N GLY A 157 22.64 5.38 16.30
CA GLY A 157 22.24 6.22 15.19
C GLY A 157 21.72 5.42 13.99
N ARG A 158 22.43 4.34 13.63
CA ARG A 158 22.04 3.48 12.49
C ARG A 158 20.67 2.83 12.69
N PHE A 159 20.35 2.37 13.91
CA PHE A 159 19.13 1.64 14.21
C PHE A 159 18.06 2.46 14.94
N HIS A 160 18.29 3.77 15.14
CA HIS A 160 17.37 4.68 15.85
C HIS A 160 16.95 4.19 17.24
N ILE A 161 17.89 3.60 17.98
CA ILE A 161 17.67 3.06 19.32
C ILE A 161 18.33 3.91 20.39
N SER A 162 17.75 3.93 21.59
CA SER A 162 18.15 4.82 22.69
C SER A 162 18.97 4.12 23.77
N GLY A 163 19.42 2.90 23.53
CA GLY A 163 20.26 2.14 24.47
C GLY A 163 20.16 0.65 24.27
N LEU A 164 21.16 -0.07 24.75
CA LEU A 164 21.44 -1.47 24.45
C LEU A 164 21.78 -2.24 25.74
N PRO A 165 21.41 -3.53 25.82
CA PRO A 165 22.03 -4.46 26.76
C PRO A 165 23.53 -4.60 26.47
N VAL A 166 24.31 -4.69 27.52
CA VAL A 166 25.75 -4.97 27.44
C VAL A 166 25.98 -6.43 27.83
N VAL A 167 26.62 -7.18 26.94
CA VAL A 167 26.87 -8.63 27.15
C VAL A 167 28.35 -8.95 27.03
N ASP A 168 28.77 -10.01 27.74
CA ASP A 168 30.12 -10.55 27.61
C ASP A 168 30.24 -11.49 26.39
N SER A 169 31.41 -12.12 26.24
CA SER A 169 31.69 -13.05 25.14
C SER A 169 30.85 -14.34 25.17
N GLU A 170 30.18 -14.65 26.27
CA GLU A 170 29.28 -15.79 26.45
C GLU A 170 27.79 -15.40 26.34
N ASN A 171 27.50 -14.17 25.89
CA ASN A 171 26.18 -13.57 25.81
C ASN A 171 25.49 -13.41 27.18
N ARG A 172 26.23 -13.31 28.28
CA ARG A 172 25.67 -13.03 29.61
C ARG A 172 25.48 -11.53 29.77
N LEU A 173 24.34 -11.14 30.33
CA LEU A 173 24.05 -9.74 30.62
C LEU A 173 24.98 -9.23 31.74
N VAL A 174 25.78 -8.21 31.42
CA VAL A 174 26.72 -7.58 32.38
C VAL A 174 26.39 -6.11 32.67
N GLY A 175 25.45 -5.53 31.91
CA GLY A 175 25.03 -4.14 32.11
C GLY A 175 23.96 -3.72 31.11
N ILE A 176 23.55 -2.47 31.23
CA ILE A 176 22.73 -1.77 30.26
C ILE A 176 23.30 -0.36 30.05
N ILE A 177 23.31 0.12 28.81
CA ILE A 177 23.72 1.48 28.48
C ILE A 177 22.66 2.19 27.66
N THR A 178 22.36 3.43 27.98
CA THR A 178 21.33 4.25 27.33
C THR A 178 21.84 5.64 26.99
N ASN A 179 21.11 6.38 26.15
CA ASN A 179 21.41 7.79 25.86
C ASN A 179 21.41 8.66 27.14
N ARG A 180 20.75 8.22 28.23
CA ARG A 180 20.75 8.92 29.50
C ARG A 180 22.12 8.86 30.17
N ASP A 181 22.78 7.71 30.07
CA ASP A 181 24.12 7.49 30.63
C ASP A 181 25.19 8.30 29.88
N MET A 182 25.00 8.53 28.58
CA MET A 182 25.94 9.30 27.73
C MET A 182 25.68 10.80 27.72
N ARG A 183 24.53 11.27 28.22
CA ARG A 183 24.04 12.66 28.05
C ARG A 183 25.05 13.75 28.51
N PHE A 184 25.86 13.47 29.48
CA PHE A 184 26.80 14.42 30.10
C PHE A 184 28.23 14.17 29.70
N ILE A 185 28.49 13.26 28.75
CA ILE A 185 29.84 12.97 28.25
C ILE A 185 30.09 13.82 27.02
N ALA A 186 31.23 14.50 26.96
CA ALA A 186 31.63 15.27 25.80
C ALA A 186 31.92 14.34 24.61
N SER A 187 31.51 14.73 23.40
CA SER A 187 31.75 13.94 22.19
C SER A 187 33.22 13.64 21.90
N GLU A 188 34.12 14.51 22.38
CA GLU A 188 35.58 14.35 22.28
C GLU A 188 36.11 13.13 23.05
N ASP A 189 35.34 12.65 24.05
CA ASP A 189 35.71 11.49 24.87
C ASP A 189 35.14 10.17 24.33
N TYR A 190 34.32 10.19 23.30
CA TYR A 190 33.63 8.99 22.79
C TYR A 190 34.60 7.94 22.24
N ASP A 191 35.70 8.34 21.63
CA ASP A 191 36.70 7.39 21.13
C ASP A 191 37.59 6.82 22.26
N ARG A 192 37.66 7.49 23.40
CA ARG A 192 38.52 7.12 24.53
C ARG A 192 37.79 6.26 25.57
N LEU A 193 36.55 6.61 25.87
CA LEU A 193 35.75 5.91 26.91
C LEU A 193 35.13 4.64 26.34
N LYS A 194 35.13 3.61 27.19
CA LYS A 194 34.51 2.33 26.90
C LYS A 194 33.09 2.23 27.52
N VAL A 195 32.27 1.41 26.94
CA VAL A 195 30.90 1.15 27.42
C VAL A 195 30.91 0.76 28.92
N LYS A 196 31.84 -0.10 29.37
CA LYS A 196 31.96 -0.54 30.77
C LYS A 196 32.26 0.59 31.77
N ASP A 197 32.79 1.72 31.30
CA ASP A 197 33.16 2.87 32.16
C ASP A 197 31.90 3.71 32.49
N VAL A 198 30.84 3.54 31.71
CA VAL A 198 29.64 4.41 31.73
C VAL A 198 28.36 3.64 31.98
N MET A 199 28.27 2.35 31.60
CA MET A 199 27.09 1.52 31.69
C MET A 199 26.57 1.37 33.13
N THR A 200 25.26 1.21 33.28
CA THR A 200 24.64 0.74 34.53
C THR A 200 24.88 -0.76 34.67
N ARG A 201 25.51 -1.19 35.78
CA ARG A 201 25.83 -2.60 36.06
C ARG A 201 25.32 -3.11 37.41
N GLU A 202 25.00 -2.20 38.33
CA GLU A 202 24.48 -2.55 39.64
C GLU A 202 22.95 -2.49 39.66
N ASN A 203 22.30 -3.37 40.42
CA ASN A 203 20.85 -3.45 40.58
C ASN A 203 20.11 -3.57 39.23
N LEU A 204 20.65 -4.37 38.28
CA LEU A 204 19.98 -4.63 37.04
C LEU A 204 18.65 -5.34 37.27
N VAL A 205 17.55 -4.74 36.80
CA VAL A 205 16.24 -5.37 36.78
C VAL A 205 16.14 -6.19 35.51
N THR A 206 15.84 -7.49 35.64
CA THR A 206 15.70 -8.44 34.55
C THR A 206 14.38 -9.20 34.68
N GLY A 207 13.88 -9.74 33.60
CA GLY A 207 12.75 -10.68 33.57
C GLY A 207 13.16 -12.05 33.02
N PRO A 208 12.42 -13.13 33.34
CA PRO A 208 12.63 -14.41 32.70
C PRO A 208 12.17 -14.37 31.22
N SER A 209 12.69 -15.28 30.38
CA SER A 209 12.40 -15.32 28.94
C SER A 209 10.92 -15.55 28.59
N ASP A 210 10.16 -16.14 29.50
CA ASP A 210 8.73 -16.47 29.35
C ASP A 210 7.79 -15.50 30.12
N ILE A 211 8.29 -14.33 30.52
CA ILE A 211 7.51 -13.33 31.29
C ILE A 211 6.24 -12.91 30.55
N SER A 212 5.13 -12.82 31.27
CA SER A 212 3.89 -12.28 30.71
C SER A 212 4.01 -10.78 30.39
N LYS A 213 3.21 -10.27 29.43
CA LYS A 213 3.18 -8.83 29.13
C LYS A 213 2.81 -7.99 30.35
N ASP A 214 1.84 -8.44 31.13
CA ASP A 214 1.37 -7.71 32.33
C ASP A 214 2.44 -7.66 33.42
N ASP A 215 3.17 -8.76 33.63
CA ASP A 215 4.28 -8.81 34.57
C ASP A 215 5.45 -7.94 34.14
N ALA A 216 5.79 -7.97 32.84
CA ALA A 216 6.82 -7.10 32.27
C ALA A 216 6.45 -5.62 32.43
N HIS A 217 5.18 -5.25 32.17
CA HIS A 217 4.69 -3.88 32.38
C HIS A 217 4.80 -3.48 33.85
N ARG A 218 4.43 -4.35 34.77
CA ARG A 218 4.58 -4.09 36.24
C ARG A 218 6.05 -3.88 36.62
N LEU A 219 6.96 -4.76 36.16
CA LEU A 219 8.39 -4.61 36.46
C LEU A 219 8.96 -3.28 35.92
N LEU A 220 8.57 -2.87 34.72
CA LEU A 220 8.98 -1.58 34.15
C LEU A 220 8.45 -0.40 34.98
N ALA A 221 7.16 -0.45 35.37
CA ALA A 221 6.51 0.61 36.12
C ALA A 221 7.03 0.73 37.58
N ASP A 222 7.11 -0.37 38.30
CA ASP A 222 7.55 -0.40 39.70
C ASP A 222 9.00 0.06 39.88
N ASN A 223 9.87 -0.32 38.93
CA ASN A 223 11.28 0.05 38.95
C ASN A 223 11.56 1.36 38.20
N LYS A 224 10.57 1.99 37.56
CA LYS A 224 10.70 3.23 36.75
C LYS A 224 11.79 3.14 35.68
N ILE A 225 11.90 1.98 35.04
CA ILE A 225 12.84 1.71 33.95
C ILE A 225 12.13 1.67 32.60
N GLU A 226 12.82 2.01 31.55
CA GLU A 226 12.29 2.04 30.17
C GLU A 226 12.58 0.75 29.39
N LYS A 227 13.52 -0.06 29.87
CA LYS A 227 14.00 -1.28 29.21
C LYS A 227 14.16 -2.39 30.23
N LEU A 228 13.61 -3.56 29.93
CA LEU A 228 13.68 -4.78 30.72
C LEU A 228 14.41 -5.85 29.93
N PRO A 229 15.70 -6.12 30.19
CA PRO A 229 16.39 -7.27 29.62
C PRO A 229 15.78 -8.58 30.15
N LEU A 230 15.62 -9.55 29.24
CA LEU A 230 15.17 -10.89 29.58
C LEU A 230 16.36 -11.83 29.57
N VAL A 231 16.46 -12.67 30.59
CA VAL A 231 17.58 -13.61 30.73
C VAL A 231 17.08 -15.03 31.02
N ASP A 232 17.87 -16.01 30.60
CA ASP A 232 17.68 -17.40 30.99
C ASP A 232 18.22 -17.71 32.41
N ALA A 233 18.12 -18.97 32.82
CA ALA A 233 18.58 -19.41 34.14
C ALA A 233 20.11 -19.26 34.32
N GLU A 234 20.86 -19.23 33.25
CA GLU A 234 22.32 -19.05 33.21
C GLU A 234 22.73 -17.56 33.11
N GLY A 235 21.76 -16.63 33.09
CA GLY A 235 22.00 -15.18 32.97
C GLY A 235 22.33 -14.71 31.55
N LYS A 236 22.13 -15.54 30.54
CA LYS A 236 22.32 -15.16 29.12
C LYS A 236 21.12 -14.34 28.64
N LEU A 237 21.40 -13.32 27.85
CA LEU A 237 20.38 -12.47 27.27
C LEU A 237 19.55 -13.25 26.24
N THR A 238 18.23 -13.28 26.45
CA THR A 238 17.26 -13.95 25.56
C THR A 238 16.28 -12.96 24.91
N GLY A 239 16.19 -11.73 25.42
CA GLY A 239 15.30 -10.75 24.87
C GLY A 239 15.39 -9.38 25.55
N LEU A 240 14.62 -8.43 25.03
CA LEU A 240 14.48 -7.09 25.58
C LEU A 240 13.04 -6.61 25.39
N ILE A 241 12.41 -6.11 26.46
CA ILE A 241 11.10 -5.45 26.41
C ILE A 241 11.29 -3.97 26.75
N THR A 242 10.58 -3.08 26.07
CA THR A 242 10.63 -1.63 26.35
C THR A 242 9.25 -1.05 26.60
N VAL A 243 9.18 0.04 27.40
CA VAL A 243 7.91 0.79 27.63
C VAL A 243 7.31 1.28 26.32
N LYS A 244 8.15 1.62 25.33
CA LYS A 244 7.69 2.08 24.01
C LYS A 244 6.84 1.03 23.31
N ASP A 245 7.09 -0.26 23.52
CA ASP A 245 6.36 -1.34 22.88
C ASP A 245 4.91 -1.43 23.38
N PHE A 246 4.69 -1.17 24.66
CA PHE A 246 3.34 -1.08 25.24
C PHE A 246 2.58 0.14 24.72
N VAL A 247 3.19 1.32 24.78
CA VAL A 247 2.59 2.57 24.30
C VAL A 247 2.21 2.48 22.82
N LYS A 248 3.09 1.91 21.99
CA LYS A 248 2.82 1.74 20.55
C LYS A 248 1.69 0.75 20.27
N THR A 249 1.58 -0.32 21.05
CA THR A 249 0.49 -1.28 20.88
C THR A 249 -0.87 -0.65 21.15
N GLU A 250 -0.97 0.21 22.16
CA GLU A 250 -2.19 0.97 22.47
C GLU A 250 -2.47 2.07 21.42
N GLN A 251 -1.42 2.73 20.96
CA GLN A 251 -1.53 3.82 19.98
C GLN A 251 -1.92 3.32 18.58
N TYR A 252 -1.49 2.11 18.18
CA TYR A 252 -1.70 1.53 16.86
C TYR A 252 -2.34 0.13 16.95
N PRO A 253 -3.63 0.04 17.37
CA PRO A 253 -4.32 -1.23 17.56
C PRO A 253 -4.52 -2.00 16.24
N ASP A 254 -4.63 -1.28 15.13
CA ASP A 254 -4.86 -1.84 13.79
C ASP A 254 -3.58 -2.17 13.03
N ALA A 255 -2.39 -2.01 13.66
CA ALA A 255 -1.12 -2.22 12.98
C ALA A 255 -1.00 -3.63 12.38
N THR A 256 -0.49 -3.69 11.15
CA THR A 256 -0.22 -4.95 10.44
C THR A 256 1.04 -5.60 11.02
N LYS A 257 0.87 -6.64 11.83
CA LYS A 257 1.94 -7.33 12.56
C LYS A 257 2.03 -8.81 12.23
N ASP A 258 3.21 -9.36 12.41
CA ASP A 258 3.46 -10.80 12.39
C ASP A 258 3.12 -11.44 13.75
N ASP A 259 3.24 -12.76 13.83
CA ASP A 259 2.92 -13.55 15.04
C ASP A 259 3.85 -13.24 16.22
N GLN A 260 4.99 -12.58 15.97
CA GLN A 260 5.91 -12.10 17.00
C GLN A 260 5.61 -10.64 17.43
N GLY A 261 4.56 -10.03 16.89
CA GLY A 261 4.16 -8.66 17.17
C GLY A 261 5.01 -7.58 16.47
N ARG A 262 5.86 -7.96 15.52
CA ARG A 262 6.68 -7.03 14.72
C ARG A 262 5.88 -6.54 13.52
N LEU A 263 6.12 -5.30 13.09
CA LEU A 263 5.49 -4.76 11.89
C LEU A 263 5.84 -5.63 10.66
N ARG A 264 4.82 -5.87 9.83
CA ARG A 264 5.03 -6.53 8.53
C ARG A 264 5.57 -5.55 7.51
N VAL A 265 6.47 -6.04 6.65
CA VAL A 265 7.10 -5.26 5.59
C VAL A 265 7.22 -6.07 4.31
N ALA A 266 6.98 -5.42 3.18
CA ALA A 266 7.25 -5.97 1.86
C ALA A 266 8.49 -5.31 1.24
N ALA A 267 9.17 -6.01 0.34
CA ALA A 267 10.31 -5.47 -0.38
C ALA A 267 10.32 -5.90 -1.84
N GLY A 268 10.61 -4.94 -2.72
CA GLY A 268 10.75 -5.18 -4.16
C GLY A 268 12.05 -5.91 -4.49
N ILE A 269 11.94 -6.89 -5.37
CA ILE A 269 13.09 -7.55 -6.01
C ILE A 269 12.94 -7.49 -7.52
N GLY A 270 14.03 -7.67 -8.25
CA GLY A 270 14.03 -7.88 -9.70
C GLY A 270 13.84 -9.35 -10.07
N PHE A 271 14.22 -9.66 -11.30
CA PHE A 271 14.19 -11.02 -11.83
C PHE A 271 15.50 -11.38 -12.58
N LEU A 272 16.43 -10.43 -12.67
CA LEU A 272 17.74 -10.55 -13.31
C LEU A 272 18.85 -10.08 -12.36
N GLY A 273 20.11 -10.29 -12.76
CA GLY A 273 21.27 -9.76 -12.07
C GLY A 273 21.39 -10.24 -10.62
N ASP A 274 21.30 -9.34 -9.67
CA ASP A 274 21.45 -9.60 -8.24
C ASP A 274 20.14 -10.04 -7.54
N ALA A 275 19.05 -10.24 -8.28
CA ALA A 275 17.72 -10.47 -7.73
C ALA A 275 17.64 -11.66 -6.76
N TRP A 276 18.36 -12.75 -7.06
CA TRP A 276 18.40 -13.92 -6.17
C TRP A 276 19.12 -13.64 -4.86
N GLN A 277 20.34 -13.05 -4.92
CA GLN A 277 21.11 -12.68 -3.74
C GLN A 277 20.35 -11.69 -2.88
N ARG A 278 19.64 -10.75 -3.52
CA ARG A 278 18.78 -9.79 -2.86
C ARG A 278 17.60 -10.47 -2.14
N ALA A 279 16.94 -11.43 -2.79
CA ALA A 279 15.87 -12.21 -2.16
C ALA A 279 16.36 -12.95 -0.92
N CYS A 280 17.55 -13.59 -0.97
CA CYS A 280 18.15 -14.27 0.18
C CYS A 280 18.45 -13.29 1.34
N ALA A 281 19.09 -12.16 1.06
CA ALA A 281 19.42 -11.17 2.09
C ALA A 281 18.17 -10.55 2.74
N LEU A 282 17.12 -10.29 1.97
CA LEU A 282 15.84 -9.78 2.49
C LEU A 282 15.12 -10.82 3.35
N MET A 283 15.16 -12.10 2.96
CA MET A 283 14.62 -13.21 3.75
C MET A 283 15.38 -13.34 5.08
N GLU A 284 16.71 -13.29 5.06
CA GLU A 284 17.53 -13.29 6.28
C GLU A 284 17.25 -12.10 7.20
N ALA A 285 16.94 -10.92 6.62
CA ALA A 285 16.50 -9.74 7.37
C ALA A 285 15.07 -9.86 7.92
N GLY A 286 14.31 -10.90 7.57
CA GLY A 286 12.97 -11.18 8.08
C GLY A 286 11.85 -10.48 7.32
N VAL A 287 11.99 -10.25 6.00
CA VAL A 287 10.92 -9.72 5.15
C VAL A 287 9.70 -10.65 5.15
N ASP A 288 8.50 -10.11 5.20
CA ASP A 288 7.26 -10.91 5.17
C ASP A 288 6.80 -11.19 3.73
N VAL A 289 7.06 -10.24 2.82
CA VAL A 289 6.58 -10.32 1.43
C VAL A 289 7.68 -9.89 0.47
N LEU A 290 8.00 -10.72 -0.51
CA LEU A 290 8.81 -10.35 -1.66
C LEU A 290 7.91 -9.96 -2.85
N VAL A 291 8.20 -8.81 -3.46
CA VAL A 291 7.49 -8.33 -4.64
C VAL A 291 8.39 -8.47 -5.86
N VAL A 292 8.11 -9.44 -6.72
CA VAL A 292 8.77 -9.56 -8.02
C VAL A 292 8.20 -8.49 -8.94
N ASP A 293 8.92 -7.36 -9.02
CA ASP A 293 8.44 -6.11 -9.61
C ASP A 293 9.09 -5.86 -10.98
N THR A 294 8.27 -5.91 -12.03
CA THR A 294 8.68 -5.79 -13.43
C THR A 294 7.70 -4.96 -14.24
N ALA A 295 8.17 -4.35 -15.34
CA ALA A 295 7.31 -3.61 -16.28
C ALA A 295 6.35 -4.54 -17.03
N ASN A 296 6.74 -5.82 -17.24
CA ASN A 296 5.90 -6.84 -17.85
C ASN A 296 6.04 -8.17 -17.08
N GLY A 297 5.05 -8.46 -16.23
CA GLY A 297 5.04 -9.65 -15.39
C GLY A 297 4.94 -10.96 -16.16
N GLU A 298 4.41 -10.97 -17.37
CA GLU A 298 4.37 -12.16 -18.23
C GLU A 298 5.74 -12.53 -18.83
N ALA A 299 6.78 -11.72 -18.57
CA ALA A 299 8.12 -12.05 -19.01
C ALA A 299 8.58 -13.39 -18.40
N ARG A 300 9.04 -14.33 -19.25
CA ARG A 300 9.43 -15.68 -18.86
C ARG A 300 10.40 -15.71 -17.67
N LEU A 301 11.40 -14.83 -17.70
CA LEU A 301 12.40 -14.74 -16.64
C LEU A 301 11.83 -14.29 -15.29
N ALA A 302 10.78 -13.46 -15.30
CA ALA A 302 10.07 -13.06 -14.07
C ALA A 302 9.27 -14.25 -13.49
N LEU A 303 8.56 -14.99 -14.34
CA LEU A 303 7.83 -16.19 -13.94
C LEU A 303 8.79 -17.28 -13.43
N ASP A 304 9.96 -17.45 -14.05
CA ASP A 304 10.98 -18.41 -13.63
C ASP A 304 11.60 -18.01 -12.27
N MET A 305 11.77 -16.70 -12.00
CA MET A 305 12.22 -16.21 -10.69
C MET A 305 11.19 -16.56 -9.59
N ILE A 306 9.89 -16.33 -9.84
CA ILE A 306 8.82 -16.70 -8.91
C ILE A 306 8.86 -18.21 -8.61
N ARG A 307 8.90 -19.05 -9.65
CA ARG A 307 8.99 -20.52 -9.50
C ARG A 307 10.21 -20.94 -8.71
N ARG A 308 11.36 -20.30 -8.95
CA ARG A 308 12.60 -20.58 -8.23
C ARG A 308 12.48 -20.27 -6.75
N ILE A 309 11.91 -19.12 -6.37
CA ILE A 309 11.72 -18.76 -4.97
C ILE A 309 10.74 -19.75 -4.31
N LYS A 310 9.60 -20.03 -4.94
CA LYS A 310 8.59 -20.97 -4.41
C LYS A 310 9.07 -22.42 -4.31
N ALA A 311 10.10 -22.80 -5.03
CA ALA A 311 10.69 -24.16 -4.97
C ALA A 311 11.75 -24.29 -3.86
N ASP A 312 12.25 -23.20 -3.31
CA ASP A 312 13.29 -23.21 -2.29
C ASP A 312 12.69 -23.09 -0.88
N LYS A 313 12.89 -24.13 -0.08
CA LYS A 313 12.36 -24.22 1.29
C LYS A 313 12.86 -23.12 2.23
N ALA A 314 13.98 -22.47 1.92
CA ALA A 314 14.45 -21.33 2.70
C ALA A 314 13.45 -20.17 2.72
N PHE A 315 12.57 -20.08 1.70
CA PHE A 315 11.53 -19.09 1.59
C PHE A 315 10.14 -19.55 2.10
N ASP A 316 10.07 -20.73 2.76
CA ASP A 316 8.83 -21.15 3.40
C ASP A 316 8.39 -20.06 4.41
N GLY A 317 7.13 -19.61 4.32
CA GLY A 317 6.59 -18.51 5.15
C GLY A 317 6.75 -17.10 4.56
N VAL A 318 7.58 -16.90 3.51
CA VAL A 318 7.64 -15.63 2.78
C VAL A 318 6.60 -15.62 1.67
N GLN A 319 5.73 -14.61 1.67
CA GLN A 319 4.70 -14.47 0.65
C GLN A 319 5.25 -13.79 -0.62
N ILE A 320 4.76 -14.17 -1.79
CA ILE A 320 5.24 -13.64 -3.07
C ILE A 320 4.13 -12.88 -3.80
N ILE A 321 4.36 -11.61 -4.07
CA ILE A 321 3.54 -10.80 -4.98
C ILE A 321 4.26 -10.74 -6.32
N GLY A 322 3.55 -11.04 -7.41
CA GLY A 322 4.07 -10.93 -8.77
C GLY A 322 3.35 -9.87 -9.60
N GLY A 323 4.09 -9.16 -10.45
CA GLY A 323 3.54 -8.15 -11.36
C GLY A 323 4.63 -7.31 -12.07
N ASN A 324 4.19 -6.32 -12.89
CA ASN A 324 2.81 -5.95 -13.17
C ASN A 324 2.28 -6.67 -14.41
N ILE A 325 1.02 -7.00 -14.34
CA ILE A 325 0.25 -7.51 -15.49
C ILE A 325 -0.96 -6.61 -15.75
N ALA A 326 -1.63 -6.79 -16.88
CA ALA A 326 -2.81 -6.00 -17.22
C ALA A 326 -3.92 -6.82 -17.89
N THR A 327 -3.77 -8.15 -17.96
CA THR A 327 -4.69 -9.05 -18.66
C THR A 327 -5.07 -10.25 -17.77
N ARG A 328 -6.19 -10.89 -18.09
CA ARG A 328 -6.59 -12.14 -17.46
C ARG A 328 -5.56 -13.25 -17.66
N GLN A 329 -4.97 -13.34 -18.85
CA GLN A 329 -3.92 -14.31 -19.17
C GLN A 329 -2.66 -14.07 -18.32
N GLY A 330 -2.24 -12.79 -18.19
CA GLY A 330 -1.11 -12.42 -17.35
C GLY A 330 -1.35 -12.77 -15.87
N ALA A 331 -2.57 -12.56 -15.37
CA ALA A 331 -2.93 -12.99 -14.02
C ALA A 331 -2.84 -14.51 -13.87
N GLN A 332 -3.34 -15.27 -14.85
CA GLN A 332 -3.25 -16.73 -14.84
C GLN A 332 -1.78 -17.22 -14.87
N ALA A 333 -0.95 -16.59 -15.71
CA ALA A 333 0.48 -16.95 -15.78
C ALA A 333 1.21 -16.72 -14.43
N MET A 334 0.88 -15.64 -13.70
CA MET A 334 1.38 -15.39 -12.36
C MET A 334 0.92 -16.44 -11.35
N ILE A 335 -0.37 -16.78 -11.39
CA ILE A 335 -1.00 -17.81 -10.54
C ILE A 335 -0.32 -19.16 -10.78
N ASP A 336 -0.10 -19.54 -12.04
CA ASP A 336 0.56 -20.80 -12.43
C ASP A 336 2.06 -20.81 -12.03
N ALA A 337 2.67 -19.64 -11.88
CA ALA A 337 4.03 -19.53 -11.34
C ALA A 337 4.09 -19.66 -9.80
N GLY A 338 2.94 -19.58 -9.11
CA GLY A 338 2.81 -19.85 -7.68
C GLY A 338 2.79 -18.60 -6.80
N VAL A 339 2.42 -17.42 -7.32
CA VAL A 339 2.30 -16.21 -6.49
C VAL A 339 1.21 -16.31 -5.43
N ASP A 340 1.35 -15.51 -4.38
CA ASP A 340 0.38 -15.39 -3.29
C ASP A 340 -0.53 -14.16 -3.45
N ALA A 341 -0.18 -13.24 -4.35
CA ALA A 341 -1.03 -12.16 -4.86
C ALA A 341 -0.54 -11.69 -6.23
N VAL A 342 -1.46 -11.11 -7.02
CA VAL A 342 -1.19 -10.57 -8.36
C VAL A 342 -1.30 -9.06 -8.34
N LYS A 343 -0.27 -8.35 -8.84
CA LYS A 343 -0.23 -6.90 -8.93
C LYS A 343 -0.51 -6.45 -10.37
N VAL A 344 -1.53 -5.59 -10.53
CA VAL A 344 -2.16 -5.23 -11.81
C VAL A 344 -1.95 -3.76 -12.11
N GLY A 345 -1.37 -3.45 -13.28
CA GLY A 345 -1.22 -2.07 -13.76
C GLY A 345 -0.04 -1.90 -14.71
N VAL A 346 -0.31 -1.69 -15.99
CA VAL A 346 0.70 -1.35 -17.01
C VAL A 346 0.37 0.03 -17.57
N GLY A 347 1.17 1.02 -17.17
CA GLY A 347 1.08 2.39 -17.63
C GLY A 347 0.03 3.31 -16.98
N PRO A 348 -0.67 2.98 -15.87
CA PRO A 348 -1.67 3.88 -15.28
C PRO A 348 -1.08 4.95 -14.35
N GLY A 349 0.18 4.84 -13.93
CA GLY A 349 0.80 5.79 -13.01
C GLY A 349 0.98 7.18 -13.63
N SER A 350 0.79 8.23 -12.84
CA SER A 350 0.84 9.64 -13.31
C SER A 350 2.22 10.06 -13.87
N ILE A 351 3.27 9.36 -13.48
CA ILE A 351 4.66 9.59 -13.95
C ILE A 351 5.12 8.54 -14.99
N CYS A 352 4.24 7.62 -15.39
CA CYS A 352 4.57 6.56 -16.34
C CYS A 352 4.31 7.01 -17.78
N THR A 353 5.27 6.78 -18.68
CA THR A 353 5.15 7.08 -20.10
C THR A 353 5.15 5.83 -20.98
N THR A 354 5.07 4.63 -20.41
CA THR A 354 5.06 3.36 -21.15
C THR A 354 4.02 3.35 -22.28
N ARG A 355 2.79 3.83 -21.99
CA ARG A 355 1.71 3.88 -23.01
C ARG A 355 2.02 4.79 -24.19
N VAL A 356 2.83 5.83 -23.97
CA VAL A 356 3.21 6.79 -25.02
C VAL A 356 4.49 6.32 -25.73
N VAL A 357 5.47 5.84 -24.99
CA VAL A 357 6.79 5.45 -25.51
C VAL A 357 6.74 4.08 -26.19
N ALA A 358 6.12 3.10 -25.54
CA ALA A 358 6.03 1.72 -26.04
C ALA A 358 4.70 1.42 -26.74
N GLY A 359 3.68 2.27 -26.59
CA GLY A 359 2.34 2.02 -27.14
C GLY A 359 1.58 0.89 -26.44
N VAL A 360 2.02 0.45 -25.27
CA VAL A 360 1.49 -0.72 -24.56
C VAL A 360 0.85 -0.30 -23.22
N GLY A 361 -0.31 -0.89 -22.91
CA GLY A 361 -1.01 -0.66 -21.65
C GLY A 361 -2.49 -0.97 -21.77
N VAL A 362 -3.16 -1.06 -20.62
CA VAL A 362 -4.61 -1.25 -20.53
C VAL A 362 -5.16 -0.20 -19.54
N PRO A 363 -6.27 0.49 -19.85
CA PRO A 363 -6.94 1.36 -18.89
C PRO A 363 -7.27 0.61 -17.60
N GLN A 364 -6.99 1.24 -16.45
CA GLN A 364 -6.77 0.53 -15.19
C GLN A 364 -8.01 -0.21 -14.65
N LEU A 365 -9.20 0.39 -14.77
CA LEU A 365 -10.43 -0.27 -14.32
C LEU A 365 -10.66 -1.61 -15.05
N THR A 366 -10.47 -1.59 -16.38
CA THR A 366 -10.58 -2.81 -17.20
C THR A 366 -9.50 -3.83 -16.85
N ALA A 367 -8.25 -3.40 -16.69
CA ALA A 367 -7.14 -4.29 -16.32
C ALA A 367 -7.42 -5.00 -14.98
N VAL A 368 -7.88 -4.26 -13.97
CA VAL A 368 -8.23 -4.80 -12.65
C VAL A 368 -9.39 -5.79 -12.76
N TYR A 369 -10.47 -5.41 -13.44
CA TYR A 369 -11.64 -6.27 -13.61
C TYR A 369 -11.28 -7.61 -14.27
N ASP A 370 -10.52 -7.58 -15.35
CA ASP A 370 -10.13 -8.79 -16.08
C ASP A 370 -9.20 -9.71 -15.28
N ALA A 371 -8.18 -9.12 -14.64
CA ALA A 371 -7.24 -9.88 -13.81
C ALA A 371 -7.95 -10.48 -12.58
N ALA A 372 -8.83 -9.72 -11.95
CA ALA A 372 -9.58 -10.14 -10.78
C ALA A 372 -10.45 -11.39 -11.05
N GLN A 373 -10.92 -11.62 -12.28
CA GLN A 373 -11.65 -12.84 -12.62
C GLN A 373 -10.78 -14.11 -12.48
N ALA A 374 -9.51 -14.06 -12.91
CA ALA A 374 -8.58 -15.18 -12.71
C ALA A 374 -8.19 -15.31 -11.23
N CYS A 375 -7.89 -14.20 -10.58
CA CYS A 375 -7.52 -14.15 -9.16
C CYS A 375 -8.62 -14.75 -8.27
N LYS A 376 -9.87 -14.35 -8.48
CA LYS A 376 -11.04 -14.84 -7.73
C LYS A 376 -11.25 -16.35 -7.92
N ALA A 377 -11.11 -16.84 -9.16
CA ALA A 377 -11.24 -18.27 -9.46
C ALA A 377 -10.16 -19.11 -8.76
N ALA A 378 -8.96 -18.57 -8.56
CA ALA A 378 -7.85 -19.23 -7.89
C ALA A 378 -7.78 -18.95 -6.37
N GLY A 379 -8.63 -18.08 -5.83
CA GLY A 379 -8.59 -17.65 -4.43
C GLY A 379 -7.37 -16.79 -4.07
N ILE A 380 -6.74 -16.16 -5.07
CA ILE A 380 -5.54 -15.31 -4.96
C ILE A 380 -5.98 -13.84 -4.90
N PRO A 381 -5.47 -13.01 -3.96
CA PRO A 381 -5.75 -11.58 -3.93
C PRO A 381 -5.22 -10.82 -5.15
N CYS A 382 -5.98 -9.78 -5.55
CA CYS A 382 -5.69 -8.89 -6.66
C CYS A 382 -5.33 -7.49 -6.11
N ILE A 383 -4.22 -6.92 -6.55
CA ILE A 383 -3.72 -5.60 -6.14
C ILE A 383 -3.83 -4.64 -7.32
N ALA A 384 -4.61 -3.57 -7.19
CA ALA A 384 -4.70 -2.52 -8.20
C ALA A 384 -3.57 -1.50 -8.00
N ASP A 385 -2.60 -1.47 -8.92
CA ASP A 385 -1.40 -0.62 -8.84
C ASP A 385 -1.45 0.52 -9.86
N GLY A 386 -1.63 1.73 -9.38
CA GLY A 386 -1.62 2.97 -10.17
C GLY A 386 -2.99 3.47 -10.61
N GLY A 387 -3.01 4.73 -11.08
CA GLY A 387 -4.23 5.42 -11.54
C GLY A 387 -5.14 5.93 -10.41
N ILE A 388 -4.75 5.84 -9.15
CA ILE A 388 -5.52 6.31 -7.99
C ILE A 388 -5.14 7.77 -7.70
N HIS A 389 -6.09 8.68 -7.87
CA HIS A 389 -5.96 10.10 -7.57
C HIS A 389 -6.77 10.50 -6.33
N TYR A 390 -7.96 9.95 -6.19
CA TYR A 390 -8.93 10.26 -5.14
C TYR A 390 -9.40 8.99 -4.40
N SER A 391 -10.03 9.17 -3.26
CA SER A 391 -10.63 8.08 -2.49
C SER A 391 -11.70 7.30 -3.27
N GLY A 392 -12.45 7.99 -4.15
CA GLY A 392 -13.42 7.34 -5.04
C GLY A 392 -12.80 6.32 -5.99
N ASP A 393 -11.55 6.50 -6.40
CA ASP A 393 -10.85 5.55 -7.26
C ASP A 393 -10.49 4.27 -6.52
N ILE A 394 -10.18 4.36 -5.21
CA ILE A 394 -10.02 3.19 -4.34
C ILE A 394 -11.31 2.37 -4.34
N ALA A 395 -12.45 3.02 -4.14
CA ALA A 395 -13.76 2.38 -4.15
C ALA A 395 -14.05 1.68 -5.49
N LYS A 396 -13.75 2.36 -6.61
CA LYS A 396 -13.94 1.80 -7.97
C LYS A 396 -13.01 0.61 -8.21
N ALA A 397 -11.76 0.66 -7.75
CA ALA A 397 -10.82 -0.46 -7.85
C ALA A 397 -11.31 -1.70 -7.08
N LEU A 398 -11.81 -1.51 -5.86
CA LEU A 398 -12.35 -2.60 -5.04
C LEU A 398 -13.60 -3.21 -5.68
N VAL A 399 -14.55 -2.40 -6.17
CA VAL A 399 -15.74 -2.89 -6.89
C VAL A 399 -15.35 -3.64 -8.18
N ALA A 400 -14.27 -3.24 -8.87
CA ALA A 400 -13.76 -3.96 -10.02
C ALA A 400 -13.15 -5.32 -9.67
N GLY A 401 -12.96 -5.62 -8.39
CA GLY A 401 -12.49 -6.91 -7.89
C GLY A 401 -11.09 -6.91 -7.31
N ALA A 402 -10.46 -5.73 -7.11
CA ALA A 402 -9.24 -5.66 -6.32
C ALA A 402 -9.52 -5.92 -4.84
N ASP A 403 -8.59 -6.58 -4.16
CA ASP A 403 -8.60 -6.74 -2.70
C ASP A 403 -7.89 -5.57 -2.03
N THR A 404 -6.86 -5.02 -2.67
CA THR A 404 -6.07 -3.88 -2.19
C THR A 404 -5.66 -2.95 -3.32
N VAL A 405 -5.24 -1.73 -2.96
CA VAL A 405 -4.72 -0.74 -3.90
C VAL A 405 -3.29 -0.33 -3.52
N MET A 406 -2.42 -0.17 -4.52
CA MET A 406 -1.07 0.37 -4.33
C MET A 406 -1.04 1.85 -4.71
N LEU A 407 -0.54 2.67 -3.80
CA LEU A 407 -0.53 4.12 -3.88
C LEU A 407 0.91 4.65 -4.09
N GLY A 408 1.13 5.38 -5.16
CA GLY A 408 2.40 6.05 -5.46
C GLY A 408 2.28 7.56 -5.28
N GLY A 409 1.83 8.29 -6.31
CA GLY A 409 1.74 9.76 -6.32
C GLY A 409 0.94 10.35 -5.17
N THR A 410 -0.10 9.66 -4.74
CA THR A 410 -0.94 10.07 -3.61
C THR A 410 -0.16 10.15 -2.29
N LEU A 411 0.85 9.27 -2.10
CA LEU A 411 1.67 9.19 -0.90
C LEU A 411 3.05 9.86 -1.04
N ALA A 412 3.50 10.15 -2.25
CA ALA A 412 4.82 10.76 -2.50
C ALA A 412 4.98 12.13 -1.81
N GLY A 413 3.87 12.86 -1.58
CA GLY A 413 3.86 14.14 -0.85
C GLY A 413 3.82 14.02 0.67
N CYS A 414 3.77 12.81 1.25
CA CYS A 414 3.73 12.62 2.70
C CYS A 414 5.08 12.92 3.37
N GLU A 415 5.04 13.26 4.66
CA GLU A 415 6.25 13.51 5.48
C GLU A 415 7.21 12.32 5.43
N GLU A 416 6.68 11.11 5.55
CA GLU A 416 7.44 9.86 5.66
C GLU A 416 7.99 9.35 4.31
N ALA A 417 7.57 9.94 3.17
CA ALA A 417 8.16 9.63 1.87
C ALA A 417 9.62 10.12 1.81
N PRO A 418 10.53 9.40 1.11
CA PRO A 418 11.92 9.81 0.95
C PRO A 418 12.07 11.18 0.28
N GLY A 419 13.18 11.84 0.56
CA GLY A 419 13.55 13.12 -0.06
C GLY A 419 13.17 14.36 0.75
N GLU A 420 13.87 15.44 0.44
CA GLU A 420 13.71 16.72 1.12
C GLU A 420 12.48 17.49 0.62
N LYS A 421 11.97 18.38 1.47
CA LYS A 421 10.93 19.34 1.10
C LYS A 421 11.55 20.51 0.35
N VAL A 422 11.01 20.82 -0.81
CA VAL A 422 11.42 21.95 -1.64
C VAL A 422 10.36 23.05 -1.57
N LEU A 423 10.77 24.30 -1.41
CA LEU A 423 9.88 25.45 -1.44
C LEU A 423 9.79 26.00 -2.87
N LEU A 424 8.62 25.91 -3.49
CA LEU A 424 8.36 26.43 -4.83
C LEU A 424 7.15 27.36 -4.81
N HIS A 425 7.29 28.59 -5.27
CA HIS A 425 6.21 29.60 -5.30
C HIS A 425 5.46 29.76 -3.95
N GLY A 426 6.19 29.66 -2.82
CA GLY A 426 5.62 29.78 -1.47
C GLY A 426 4.87 28.56 -0.95
N LYS A 427 4.82 27.45 -1.71
CA LYS A 427 4.27 26.16 -1.29
C LYS A 427 5.39 25.11 -1.17
N GLN A 428 5.17 24.14 -0.29
CA GLN A 428 6.09 23.01 -0.12
C GLN A 428 5.74 21.88 -1.08
N TYR A 429 6.78 21.28 -1.66
CA TYR A 429 6.70 20.15 -2.59
C TYR A 429 7.70 19.06 -2.20
N LYS A 430 7.50 17.85 -2.69
CA LYS A 430 8.45 16.73 -2.65
C LYS A 430 8.68 16.19 -4.04
N LEU A 431 9.89 15.70 -4.29
CA LEU A 431 10.24 15.03 -5.55
C LEU A 431 9.40 13.77 -5.72
N TYR A 432 8.88 13.56 -6.92
CA TYR A 432 8.22 12.33 -7.32
C TYR A 432 8.67 11.93 -8.71
N ARG A 433 9.10 10.67 -8.88
CA ARG A 433 9.57 10.16 -10.16
C ARG A 433 9.21 8.72 -10.44
N GLY A 434 9.04 8.41 -11.74
CA GLY A 434 8.90 7.05 -12.21
C GLY A 434 10.18 6.24 -12.09
N MET A 435 10.07 4.94 -11.77
CA MET A 435 11.23 4.05 -11.71
C MET A 435 11.89 3.84 -13.08
N GLY A 436 11.20 4.17 -14.17
CA GLY A 436 11.72 4.24 -15.54
C GLY A 436 12.19 5.63 -15.98
N SER A 437 12.31 6.61 -15.08
CA SER A 437 12.89 7.91 -15.37
C SER A 437 14.41 7.84 -15.49
N LEU A 438 15.03 8.82 -16.14
CA LEU A 438 16.49 8.89 -16.28
C LEU A 438 17.20 8.94 -14.93
N GLY A 439 16.69 9.72 -13.96
CA GLY A 439 17.29 9.83 -12.63
C GLY A 439 17.12 8.56 -11.80
N ALA A 440 15.98 7.84 -11.91
CA ALA A 440 15.82 6.56 -11.24
C ALA A 440 16.72 5.47 -11.82
N MET A 441 16.96 5.49 -13.16
CA MET A 441 17.84 4.56 -13.86
C MET A 441 19.32 4.97 -13.84
N ALA A 442 19.65 6.15 -13.35
CA ALA A 442 21.03 6.60 -13.22
C ALA A 442 21.82 5.68 -12.26
N PRO A 443 23.13 5.47 -12.54
CA PRO A 443 23.95 4.68 -11.64
C PRO A 443 24.05 5.33 -10.24
N ARG A 444 23.85 4.53 -9.20
CA ARG A 444 24.20 4.88 -7.82
C ARG A 444 25.56 4.22 -7.52
N GLY A 445 26.64 5.02 -7.57
CA GLY A 445 28.00 4.49 -7.57
C GLY A 445 28.34 3.78 -8.89
N LYS A 446 28.67 2.47 -8.82
CA LYS A 446 29.06 1.67 -10.01
C LYS A 446 27.89 0.92 -10.67
N LYS A 447 26.71 0.87 -10.05
CA LYS A 447 25.57 0.06 -10.53
C LYS A 447 24.28 0.86 -10.59
N SER A 448 23.44 0.54 -11.57
CA SER A 448 22.05 0.95 -11.62
C SER A 448 21.20 -0.24 -11.15
N TYR A 449 20.27 -0.01 -10.22
CA TYR A 449 19.41 -1.05 -9.65
C TYR A 449 17.98 -1.04 -10.25
N SER A 450 17.69 -0.12 -11.21
CA SER A 450 16.36 0.06 -11.77
C SER A 450 16.25 -0.31 -13.26
N LYS A 451 17.37 -0.34 -14.01
CA LYS A 451 17.37 -0.58 -15.46
C LYS A 451 16.84 -1.95 -15.88
N ASP A 452 17.08 -2.99 -15.10
CA ASP A 452 16.65 -4.36 -15.39
C ASP A 452 15.12 -4.53 -15.37
N ARG A 453 14.39 -3.68 -14.60
CA ARG A 453 12.92 -3.64 -14.62
C ARG A 453 12.37 -3.39 -16.04
N TYR A 454 13.11 -2.63 -16.84
CA TYR A 454 12.79 -2.26 -18.21
C TYR A 454 13.63 -3.00 -19.26
N PHE A 455 14.27 -4.11 -18.88
CA PHE A 455 15.16 -4.91 -19.76
C PHE A 455 16.29 -4.09 -20.41
N GLN A 456 16.81 -3.09 -19.69
CA GLN A 456 17.89 -2.20 -20.17
C GLN A 456 19.17 -2.33 -19.30
N ALA A 457 19.37 -3.46 -18.64
CA ALA A 457 20.52 -3.69 -17.76
C ALA A 457 21.86 -3.66 -18.49
N ASP A 458 21.87 -4.03 -19.78
CA ASP A 458 23.03 -4.06 -20.69
C ASP A 458 23.36 -2.66 -21.30
N VAL A 459 22.46 -1.70 -21.18
CA VAL A 459 22.67 -0.33 -21.67
C VAL A 459 23.60 0.43 -20.74
N THR A 460 24.85 0.61 -21.13
CA THR A 460 25.88 1.28 -20.33
C THR A 460 25.88 2.80 -20.48
N SER A 461 25.53 3.31 -21.65
CA SER A 461 25.54 4.74 -21.99
C SER A 461 24.18 5.38 -21.66
N SER A 462 24.18 6.49 -20.93
CA SER A 462 22.96 7.18 -20.51
C SER A 462 22.14 7.76 -21.65
N ASP A 463 22.78 8.13 -22.74
CA ASP A 463 22.16 8.67 -23.97
C ASP A 463 21.44 7.60 -24.78
N LYS A 464 21.67 6.31 -24.50
CA LYS A 464 21.00 5.18 -25.15
C LYS A 464 19.87 4.57 -24.33
N VAL A 465 19.68 5.05 -23.09
CA VAL A 465 18.56 4.61 -22.24
C VAL A 465 17.26 5.18 -22.79
N VAL A 466 16.24 4.33 -22.94
CA VAL A 466 14.88 4.73 -23.33
C VAL A 466 14.04 4.85 -22.06
N PRO A 467 13.75 6.07 -21.57
CA PRO A 467 12.98 6.24 -20.35
C PRO A 467 11.48 5.97 -20.61
N GLU A 468 10.86 5.28 -19.67
CA GLU A 468 9.42 5.03 -19.61
C GLU A 468 8.77 5.70 -18.40
N GLY A 469 9.34 6.81 -17.94
CA GLY A 469 8.85 7.60 -16.83
C GLY A 469 9.46 8.99 -16.81
N VAL A 470 8.76 9.90 -16.14
CA VAL A 470 9.18 11.30 -15.94
C VAL A 470 9.47 11.57 -14.48
N GLU A 471 10.08 12.72 -14.23
CA GLU A 471 10.38 13.26 -12.89
C GLU A 471 9.65 14.59 -12.74
N GLY A 472 9.15 14.86 -11.55
CA GLY A 472 8.45 16.08 -11.21
C GLY A 472 8.34 16.23 -9.71
N GLU A 473 7.47 17.13 -9.29
CA GLU A 473 7.21 17.43 -7.90
C GLU A 473 5.73 17.31 -7.59
N VAL A 474 5.41 16.83 -6.38
CA VAL A 474 4.04 16.78 -5.86
C VAL A 474 3.91 17.68 -4.65
N PRO A 475 2.75 18.30 -4.40
CA PRO A 475 2.52 19.09 -3.22
C PRO A 475 2.77 18.27 -1.94
N TYR A 476 3.43 18.89 -0.96
CA TYR A 476 3.56 18.31 0.37
C TYR A 476 2.18 18.22 1.04
N ARG A 477 1.88 17.06 1.62
CA ARG A 477 0.54 16.73 2.16
C ARG A 477 0.51 16.50 3.68
N GLY A 478 1.66 16.70 4.36
CA GLY A 478 1.75 16.42 5.80
C GLY A 478 1.97 14.93 6.13
N PRO A 479 1.72 14.52 7.38
CA PRO A 479 1.96 13.16 7.82
C PRO A 479 0.99 12.16 7.18
N LEU A 480 1.49 10.94 6.95
CA LEU A 480 0.77 9.84 6.28
C LEU A 480 -0.59 9.56 6.93
N ASN A 481 -0.67 9.53 8.26
CA ASN A 481 -1.92 9.22 8.96
C ASN A 481 -3.06 10.19 8.61
N ALA A 482 -2.75 11.48 8.41
CA ALA A 482 -3.76 12.46 7.99
C ALA A 482 -4.23 12.21 6.54
N VAL A 483 -3.32 11.85 5.65
CA VAL A 483 -3.64 11.53 4.25
C VAL A 483 -4.48 10.24 4.16
N LEU A 484 -4.06 9.18 4.86
CA LEU A 484 -4.82 7.92 4.90
C LEU A 484 -6.21 8.11 5.53
N TYR A 485 -6.34 8.92 6.58
CA TYR A 485 -7.63 9.21 7.20
C TYR A 485 -8.63 9.80 6.18
N GLN A 486 -8.17 10.73 5.33
CA GLN A 486 -9.03 11.31 4.29
C GLN A 486 -9.38 10.29 3.18
N LEU A 487 -8.42 9.47 2.76
CA LEU A 487 -8.65 8.44 1.73
C LEU A 487 -9.61 7.36 2.23
N LEU A 488 -9.41 6.87 3.45
CA LEU A 488 -10.28 5.86 4.05
C LEU A 488 -11.65 6.43 4.39
N GLY A 489 -11.72 7.67 4.88
CA GLY A 489 -12.99 8.36 5.10
C GLY A 489 -13.83 8.44 3.83
N GLY A 490 -13.23 8.76 2.68
CA GLY A 490 -13.92 8.73 1.39
C GLY A 490 -14.32 7.32 0.95
N LEU A 491 -13.52 6.29 1.26
CA LEU A 491 -13.90 4.89 1.03
C LEU A 491 -15.11 4.50 1.89
N HIS A 492 -15.12 4.85 3.17
CA HIS A 492 -16.26 4.60 4.07
C HIS A 492 -17.55 5.25 3.56
N GLN A 493 -17.47 6.49 3.04
CA GLN A 493 -18.61 7.13 2.39
C GLN A 493 -19.08 6.37 1.14
N SER A 494 -18.14 5.87 0.32
CA SER A 494 -18.50 5.03 -0.85
C SER A 494 -19.20 3.74 -0.43
N MET A 495 -18.74 3.09 0.65
CA MET A 495 -19.36 1.89 1.20
C MET A 495 -20.78 2.16 1.71
N PHE A 496 -21.00 3.31 2.36
CA PHE A 496 -22.33 3.77 2.73
C PHE A 496 -23.24 3.93 1.51
N TYR A 497 -22.79 4.63 0.46
CA TYR A 497 -23.62 4.83 -0.75
C TYR A 497 -23.89 3.53 -1.49
N VAL A 498 -22.97 2.58 -1.50
CA VAL A 498 -23.16 1.26 -2.14
C VAL A 498 -23.98 0.32 -1.26
N GLY A 499 -24.08 0.59 0.04
CA GLY A 499 -24.76 -0.24 1.02
C GLY A 499 -23.95 -1.50 1.38
N ALA A 500 -22.64 -1.36 1.57
CA ALA A 500 -21.71 -2.46 1.84
C ALA A 500 -21.04 -2.29 3.20
N HIS A 501 -21.14 -3.28 4.09
CA HIS A 501 -20.53 -3.28 5.41
C HIS A 501 -19.06 -3.68 5.38
N ASN A 502 -18.62 -4.35 4.32
CA ASN A 502 -17.25 -4.83 4.14
C ASN A 502 -16.87 -4.85 2.65
N ILE A 503 -15.57 -5.07 2.37
CA ILE A 503 -15.05 -5.06 0.98
C ILE A 503 -15.70 -6.15 0.12
N LYS A 504 -15.98 -7.33 0.67
CA LYS A 504 -16.63 -8.40 -0.08
C LYS A 504 -18.03 -8.00 -0.55
N GLU A 505 -18.83 -7.44 0.35
CA GLU A 505 -20.16 -6.92 0.00
C GLU A 505 -20.06 -5.77 -1.02
N MET A 506 -19.03 -4.92 -0.91
CA MET A 506 -18.76 -3.86 -1.88
C MET A 506 -18.50 -4.41 -3.28
N GLN A 507 -17.75 -5.49 -3.42
CA GLN A 507 -17.53 -6.20 -4.69
C GLN A 507 -18.81 -6.87 -5.23
N GLU A 508 -19.69 -7.35 -4.36
CA GLU A 508 -20.93 -8.04 -4.74
C GLU A 508 -22.06 -7.05 -5.12
N ARG A 509 -22.18 -5.95 -4.38
CA ARG A 509 -23.27 -4.97 -4.52
C ARG A 509 -22.94 -3.82 -5.46
N GLY A 510 -21.68 -3.45 -5.57
CA GLY A 510 -21.23 -2.33 -6.40
C GLY A 510 -21.59 -2.51 -7.86
N ARG A 511 -22.08 -1.43 -8.50
CA ARG A 511 -22.42 -1.37 -9.92
C ARG A 511 -21.89 -0.07 -10.50
N PHE A 512 -21.45 -0.14 -11.75
CA PHE A 512 -20.92 1.02 -12.46
C PHE A 512 -21.93 1.56 -13.45
N ILE A 513 -21.95 2.89 -13.59
CA ILE A 513 -22.46 3.58 -14.76
C ILE A 513 -21.28 4.18 -15.52
N ARG A 514 -21.25 4.04 -16.83
CA ARG A 514 -20.27 4.73 -17.68
C ARG A 514 -20.70 6.17 -17.87
N ILE A 515 -19.76 7.09 -17.80
CA ILE A 515 -19.98 8.51 -18.00
C ILE A 515 -19.23 9.02 -19.24
N THR A 516 -19.60 10.19 -19.70
CA THR A 516 -18.92 10.94 -20.76
C THR A 516 -17.94 11.94 -20.15
N ASP A 517 -17.10 12.57 -20.99
CA ASP A 517 -16.24 13.69 -20.56
C ASP A 517 -17.06 14.84 -19.95
N ALA A 518 -18.30 15.04 -20.42
CA ALA A 518 -19.20 16.03 -19.81
C ALA A 518 -19.62 15.61 -18.38
N GLY A 519 -19.93 14.32 -18.19
CA GLY A 519 -20.24 13.76 -16.86
C GLY A 519 -19.03 13.78 -15.92
N LEU A 520 -17.83 13.58 -16.44
CA LEU A 520 -16.60 13.75 -15.66
C LEU A 520 -16.43 15.18 -15.18
N ARG A 521 -16.60 16.16 -16.06
CA ARG A 521 -16.55 17.59 -15.68
C ARG A 521 -17.64 17.97 -14.66
N GLU A 522 -18.87 17.46 -14.81
CA GLU A 522 -19.95 17.62 -13.85
C GLU A 522 -19.61 17.05 -12.47
N SER A 523 -18.79 15.98 -12.42
CA SER A 523 -18.37 15.34 -11.17
C SER A 523 -17.39 16.17 -10.34
N HIS A 524 -16.74 17.18 -10.94
CA HIS A 524 -15.86 18.11 -10.26
C HIS A 524 -16.57 19.43 -9.95
N PRO A 525 -16.16 20.18 -8.91
CA PRO A 525 -16.67 21.52 -8.67
C PRO A 525 -16.52 22.37 -9.92
N HIS A 526 -17.64 22.96 -10.37
CA HIS A 526 -17.69 23.80 -11.57
C HIS A 526 -18.51 25.06 -11.27
N ASP A 527 -18.35 26.10 -12.09
CA ASP A 527 -19.04 27.39 -12.00
C ASP A 527 -18.85 28.14 -10.66
N ILE A 528 -17.77 27.84 -9.93
CA ILE A 528 -17.37 28.50 -8.69
C ILE A 528 -15.88 28.85 -8.68
N VAL A 529 -15.52 29.85 -7.88
CA VAL A 529 -14.12 30.09 -7.50
C VAL A 529 -13.92 29.52 -6.11
N MET A 530 -13.04 28.52 -5.98
CA MET A 530 -12.72 27.94 -4.68
C MET A 530 -11.99 28.98 -3.81
N THR A 531 -12.54 29.26 -2.64
CA THR A 531 -11.94 30.17 -1.64
C THR A 531 -11.20 29.42 -0.53
N ALA A 532 -11.44 28.11 -0.40
CA ALA A 532 -10.75 27.21 0.53
C ALA A 532 -10.56 25.84 -0.14
N GLU A 533 -9.37 25.28 0.00
CA GLU A 533 -9.07 23.93 -0.47
C GLU A 533 -9.61 22.91 0.54
N ALA A 534 -10.30 21.87 0.06
CA ALA A 534 -10.67 20.73 0.91
C ALA A 534 -9.47 19.79 1.06
N PRO A 535 -9.23 19.17 2.24
CA PRO A 535 -8.07 18.33 2.47
C PRO A 535 -8.02 17.06 1.58
N ASN A 536 -9.15 16.66 1.02
CA ASN A 536 -9.34 15.50 0.16
C ASN A 536 -9.58 15.86 -1.31
N TYR A 537 -9.47 17.12 -1.69
CA TYR A 537 -9.67 17.59 -3.07
C TYR A 537 -8.67 18.69 -3.45
N SER A 538 -7.78 18.41 -4.38
CA SER A 538 -6.69 19.29 -4.80
C SER A 538 -6.95 20.05 -6.12
N GLY A 539 -8.20 20.05 -6.62
CA GLY A 539 -8.58 20.65 -7.89
C GLY A 539 -8.36 19.74 -9.09
N PHE A 540 -9.15 19.98 -10.14
CA PHE A 540 -9.00 19.29 -11.44
C PHE A 540 -7.99 20.09 -12.28
N HIS A 541 -6.83 19.53 -12.51
CA HIS A 541 -5.83 20.10 -13.39
C HIS A 541 -6.01 19.49 -14.78
N ASN A 542 -6.53 20.28 -15.74
CA ASN A 542 -6.56 19.93 -17.15
C ASN A 542 -5.16 19.99 -17.75
#